data_6a4184cb237f5a55e0d759cb9e892053
#
_entry.id   6a4184cb237f5a55e0d759cb9e892053
#
_cell.length_a   1.000
_cell.length_b   1.000
_cell.length_c   1.000
_cell.angle_alpha   90.00
_cell.angle_beta   90.00
_cell.angle_gamma   90.00
#
_symmetry.space_group_name_H-M   'P 1'
#
loop_
_entity.id
_entity.type
_entity.pdbx_description
1 polymer ?
#
loop_
_entity_poly.entity_id
_entity_poly.type
_entity_poly.pdbx_seq_one_letter_code
_entity_poly.pdbx_strand_id
1 'polypeptide(L)'
;MADDRAKHQAVERKALALGKWANLFMAFAGIATAWASRSDAMLVDGLYSAVNFASAIAAARIGARVGLPPTRTRPWGHDFDEVLYVTFRSLILIGVLVFAAFVAGTKIWTFFSGGSVPELVFGPIALYAVVIVAICLGLALNYYRAYRRTGKRSSILKMESRAAVIDGALSLGSGAALLSLPFLEGTVLGPYVPIGDAVIVLVLILAIIWQPLATFRTTLADLAGISAPSGTHAKAARAARDVAREKGYKFHRAAVLQAGRMHWVVVYLDPEQPVRADEVDAFRDALAARLEDRIGPTRLEVVVTASDGLAHPRS
;
A
#
# COMPACT_ATOMS: atom_id res chain seq x y z
N MET A 1 20.47 -14.10 -20.32
CA MET A 1 19.13 -13.80 -19.74
C MET A 1 19.05 -14.01 -18.22
N ALA A 2 19.49 -15.16 -17.64
CA ALA A 2 19.46 -15.38 -16.19
C ALA A 2 20.40 -14.42 -15.42
N ASP A 3 21.61 -14.17 -15.91
CA ASP A 3 22.59 -13.26 -15.31
C ASP A 3 22.13 -11.81 -15.30
N ASP A 4 21.41 -11.34 -16.34
CA ASP A 4 20.85 -9.99 -16.36
C ASP A 4 19.70 -9.81 -15.38
N ARG A 5 18.87 -10.85 -15.18
CA ARG A 5 17.81 -10.83 -14.16
C ARG A 5 18.39 -10.75 -12.76
N ALA A 6 19.43 -11.54 -12.47
CA ALA A 6 20.11 -11.49 -11.17
C ALA A 6 20.75 -10.13 -10.90
N LYS A 7 21.39 -9.51 -11.89
CA LYS A 7 21.94 -8.13 -11.77
C LYS A 7 20.85 -7.09 -11.52
N HIS A 8 19.72 -7.16 -12.21
CA HIS A 8 18.60 -6.25 -12.02
C HIS A 8 18.00 -6.38 -10.62
N GLN A 9 17.80 -7.60 -10.11
CA GLN A 9 17.32 -7.86 -8.75
C GLN A 9 18.31 -7.35 -7.69
N ALA A 10 19.61 -7.49 -7.91
CA ALA A 10 20.62 -6.97 -6.99
C ALA A 10 20.59 -5.43 -6.90
N VAL A 11 20.42 -4.73 -8.04
CA VAL A 11 20.28 -3.26 -8.09
C VAL A 11 19.03 -2.83 -7.34
N GLU A 12 17.89 -3.48 -7.59
CA GLU A 12 16.62 -3.19 -6.92
C GLU A 12 16.73 -3.40 -5.41
N ARG A 13 17.25 -4.54 -4.96
CA ARG A 13 17.44 -4.85 -3.54
C ARG A 13 18.33 -3.84 -2.82
N LYS A 14 19.42 -3.39 -3.45
CA LYS A 14 20.31 -2.36 -2.87
C LYS A 14 19.60 -1.01 -2.73
N ALA A 15 18.84 -0.60 -3.76
CA ALA A 15 18.11 0.66 -3.74
C ALA A 15 17.02 0.66 -2.64
N LEU A 16 16.26 -0.43 -2.52
CA LEU A 16 15.23 -0.59 -1.48
C LEU A 16 15.83 -0.68 -0.07
N ALA A 17 16.99 -1.32 0.08
CA ALA A 17 17.70 -1.35 1.37
C ALA A 17 18.14 0.04 1.82
N LEU A 18 18.60 0.89 0.91
CA LEU A 18 18.94 2.28 1.23
C LEU A 18 17.71 3.05 1.72
N GLY A 19 16.58 2.92 1.03
CA GLY A 19 15.33 3.57 1.45
C GLY A 19 14.85 3.11 2.83
N LYS A 20 14.96 1.84 3.13
CA LYS A 20 14.63 1.30 4.45
C LYS A 20 15.44 2.00 5.56
N TRP A 21 16.76 2.10 5.42
CA TRP A 21 17.61 2.75 6.41
C TRP A 21 17.41 4.26 6.48
N ALA A 22 17.13 4.90 5.35
CA ALA A 22 16.75 6.31 5.32
C ALA A 22 15.45 6.55 6.11
N ASN A 23 14.42 5.70 5.94
CA ASN A 23 13.19 5.81 6.73
C ASN A 23 13.44 5.63 8.23
N LEU A 24 14.36 4.75 8.64
CA LEU A 24 14.75 4.60 10.03
C LEU A 24 15.39 5.88 10.57
N PHE A 25 16.33 6.46 9.80
CA PHE A 25 16.95 7.73 10.17
C PHE A 25 15.92 8.85 10.26
N MET A 26 15.02 8.98 9.27
CA MET A 26 13.96 9.99 9.26
C MET A 26 13.02 9.83 10.45
N ALA A 27 12.70 8.59 10.86
CA ALA A 27 11.89 8.31 12.03
C ALA A 27 12.54 8.83 13.30
N PHE A 28 13.80 8.49 13.53
CA PHE A 28 14.54 9.00 14.72
C PHE A 28 14.73 10.51 14.69
N ALA A 29 15.11 11.07 13.55
CA ALA A 29 15.30 12.50 13.39
C ALA A 29 13.98 13.26 13.61
N GLY A 30 12.86 12.76 13.08
CA GLY A 30 11.54 13.36 13.26
C GLY A 30 11.10 13.38 14.73
N ILE A 31 11.21 12.23 15.41
CA ILE A 31 10.85 12.13 16.83
C ILE A 31 11.77 13.01 17.70
N ALA A 32 13.08 13.01 17.45
CA ALA A 32 14.02 13.86 18.18
C ALA A 32 13.74 15.35 17.95
N THR A 33 13.45 15.73 16.69
CA THR A 33 13.08 17.10 16.36
C THR A 33 11.75 17.50 17.00
N ALA A 34 10.76 16.63 16.99
CA ALA A 34 9.46 16.86 17.65
C ALA A 34 9.64 17.18 19.13
N TRP A 35 10.48 16.41 19.82
CA TRP A 35 10.78 16.64 21.23
C TRP A 35 11.53 17.95 21.45
N ALA A 36 12.53 18.25 20.62
CA ALA A 36 13.35 19.47 20.73
C ALA A 36 12.60 20.74 20.33
N SER A 37 11.67 20.65 19.35
CA SER A 37 10.93 21.80 18.82
C SER A 37 9.53 21.97 19.40
N ARG A 38 9.03 20.96 20.14
CA ARG A 38 7.64 20.88 20.61
C ARG A 38 6.62 20.94 19.48
N SER A 39 7.00 20.41 18.30
CA SER A 39 6.16 20.40 17.09
C SER A 39 5.48 19.05 16.91
N ASP A 40 4.15 19.05 16.86
CA ASP A 40 3.33 17.87 16.60
C ASP A 40 3.47 17.42 15.13
N ALA A 41 3.71 18.35 14.21
CA ALA A 41 3.94 18.04 12.79
C ALA A 41 5.20 17.17 12.60
N MET A 42 6.30 17.50 13.32
CA MET A 42 7.53 16.69 13.25
C MET A 42 7.34 15.31 13.86
N LEU A 43 6.50 15.18 14.89
CA LEU A 43 6.15 13.87 15.47
C LEU A 43 5.40 13.00 14.46
N VAL A 44 4.43 13.55 13.76
CA VAL A 44 3.65 12.83 12.74
C VAL A 44 4.56 12.35 11.61
N ASP A 45 5.45 13.20 11.13
CA ASP A 45 6.41 12.85 10.07
C ASP A 45 7.36 11.73 10.50
N GLY A 46 7.88 11.81 11.74
CA GLY A 46 8.72 10.77 12.33
C GLY A 46 7.98 9.43 12.51
N LEU A 47 6.73 9.45 12.99
CA LEU A 47 5.90 8.24 13.15
C LEU A 47 5.55 7.62 11.79
N TYR A 48 5.24 8.44 10.79
CA TYR A 48 4.99 7.98 9.43
C TYR A 48 6.22 7.27 8.84
N SER A 49 7.40 7.84 9.01
CA SER A 49 8.68 7.23 8.60
C SER A 49 8.97 5.93 9.35
N ALA A 50 8.63 5.84 10.66
CA ALA A 50 8.76 4.61 11.45
C ALA A 50 7.85 3.49 10.91
N VAL A 51 6.61 3.82 10.57
CA VAL A 51 5.68 2.86 9.94
C VAL A 51 6.21 2.41 8.58
N ASN A 52 6.78 3.32 7.78
CA ASN A 52 7.38 2.96 6.49
C ASN A 52 8.59 2.03 6.65
N PHE A 53 9.46 2.27 7.65
CA PHE A 53 10.57 1.38 7.96
C PHE A 53 10.10 -0.02 8.38
N ALA A 54 9.17 -0.12 9.34
CA ALA A 54 8.60 -1.39 9.79
C ALA A 54 7.92 -2.13 8.62
N SER A 55 7.23 -1.37 7.77
CA SER A 55 6.59 -1.84 6.56
C SER A 55 7.57 -2.45 5.57
N ALA A 56 8.71 -1.83 5.35
CA ALA A 56 9.74 -2.35 4.44
C ALA A 56 10.30 -3.70 4.92
N ILE A 57 10.45 -3.88 6.24
CA ILE A 57 10.90 -5.16 6.82
C ILE A 57 9.83 -6.23 6.65
N ALA A 58 8.58 -5.93 6.98
CA ALA A 58 7.48 -6.88 6.87
C ALA A 58 7.24 -7.30 5.41
N ALA A 59 7.22 -6.33 4.49
CA ALA A 59 7.07 -6.59 3.05
C ALA A 59 8.17 -7.50 2.49
N ALA A 60 9.43 -7.32 2.93
CA ALA A 60 10.54 -8.18 2.51
C ALA A 60 10.37 -9.62 3.01
N ARG A 61 9.89 -9.82 4.26
CA ARG A 61 9.64 -11.15 4.82
C ARG A 61 8.45 -11.85 4.15
N ILE A 62 7.39 -11.13 3.88
CA ILE A 62 6.18 -11.65 3.23
C ILE A 62 6.49 -11.97 1.77
N GLY A 63 7.15 -11.07 1.05
CA GLY A 63 7.52 -11.28 -0.35
C GLY A 63 8.40 -12.53 -0.57
N ALA A 64 9.21 -12.91 0.42
CA ALA A 64 9.99 -14.16 0.39
C ALA A 64 9.12 -15.43 0.55
N ARG A 65 7.88 -15.30 1.03
CA ARG A 65 6.95 -16.42 1.27
C ARG A 65 5.84 -16.52 0.21
N VAL A 66 5.56 -15.44 -0.49
CA VAL A 66 4.59 -15.43 -1.59
C VAL A 66 5.05 -16.41 -2.68
N GLY A 67 4.15 -17.28 -3.11
CA GLY A 67 4.44 -18.31 -4.12
C GLY A 67 4.99 -19.63 -3.56
N LEU A 68 5.19 -19.74 -2.24
CA LEU A 68 5.47 -21.05 -1.64
C LEU A 68 4.25 -21.97 -1.78
N PRO A 69 4.48 -23.28 -1.98
CA PRO A 69 3.38 -24.24 -2.13
C PRO A 69 2.51 -24.29 -0.86
N PRO A 70 1.23 -24.67 -0.99
CA PRO A 70 0.35 -24.90 0.14
C PRO A 70 0.94 -25.92 1.12
N THR A 71 0.64 -25.74 2.41
CA THR A 71 1.02 -26.67 3.48
C THR A 71 -0.21 -27.16 4.22
N ARG A 72 -0.07 -28.20 5.07
CA ARG A 72 -1.19 -28.72 5.87
C ARG A 72 -1.85 -27.66 6.76
N THR A 73 -1.06 -26.72 7.28
CA THR A 73 -1.53 -25.62 8.13
C THR A 73 -2.00 -24.40 7.33
N ARG A 74 -1.64 -24.33 6.06
CA ARG A 74 -1.99 -23.25 5.14
C ARG A 74 -2.43 -23.83 3.78
N PRO A 75 -3.61 -24.42 3.71
CA PRO A 75 -4.09 -25.11 2.51
C PRO A 75 -4.22 -24.18 1.30
N TRP A 76 -4.42 -22.90 1.55
CA TRP A 76 -4.52 -21.86 0.52
C TRP A 76 -3.21 -21.12 0.23
N GLY A 77 -2.09 -21.57 0.81
CA GLY A 77 -0.77 -20.94 0.65
C GLY A 77 -0.61 -19.64 1.45
N HIS A 78 0.19 -18.71 0.90
CA HIS A 78 0.61 -17.47 1.57
C HIS A 78 0.12 -16.20 0.88
N ASP A 79 -0.81 -16.31 -0.07
CA ASP A 79 -1.22 -15.18 -0.90
C ASP A 79 -1.97 -14.10 -0.10
N PHE A 80 -2.71 -14.51 0.94
CA PHE A 80 -3.42 -13.60 1.85
C PHE A 80 -2.51 -12.89 2.86
N ASP A 81 -1.28 -13.36 3.09
CA ASP A 81 -0.34 -12.71 4.03
C ASP A 81 -0.03 -11.27 3.59
N GLU A 82 0.07 -11.02 2.28
CA GLU A 82 0.29 -9.68 1.73
C GLU A 82 -0.90 -8.76 1.99
N VAL A 83 -2.10 -9.24 1.74
CA VAL A 83 -3.35 -8.45 1.95
C VAL A 83 -3.53 -8.12 3.42
N LEU A 84 -3.36 -9.12 4.30
CA LEU A 84 -3.45 -8.95 5.75
C LEU A 84 -2.46 -7.89 6.24
N TYR A 85 -1.21 -7.99 5.80
CA TYR A 85 -0.17 -7.03 6.15
C TYR A 85 -0.52 -5.60 5.69
N VAL A 86 -0.95 -5.42 4.43
CA VAL A 86 -1.31 -4.09 3.89
C VAL A 86 -2.51 -3.51 4.64
N THR A 87 -3.48 -4.35 5.03
CA THR A 87 -4.64 -3.95 5.85
C THR A 87 -4.18 -3.42 7.21
N PHE A 88 -3.34 -4.17 7.94
CA PHE A 88 -2.82 -3.73 9.24
C PHE A 88 -1.95 -2.48 9.14
N ARG A 89 -1.08 -2.41 8.12
CA ARG A 89 -0.29 -1.19 7.87
C ARG A 89 -1.17 0.04 7.68
N SER A 90 -2.21 -0.09 6.86
CA SER A 90 -3.15 1.01 6.60
C SER A 90 -3.89 1.42 7.87
N LEU A 91 -4.31 0.44 8.69
CA LEU A 91 -4.97 0.70 9.97
C LEU A 91 -4.06 1.42 10.96
N ILE A 92 -2.78 1.02 11.05
CA ILE A 92 -1.79 1.70 11.89
C ILE A 92 -1.59 3.15 11.42
N LEU A 93 -1.46 3.39 10.11
CA LEU A 93 -1.34 4.75 9.57
C LEU A 93 -2.57 5.60 9.89
N ILE A 94 -3.78 5.06 9.73
CA ILE A 94 -5.01 5.75 10.10
C ILE A 94 -5.00 6.06 11.60
N GLY A 95 -4.61 5.11 12.44
CA GLY A 95 -4.50 5.30 13.89
C GLY A 95 -3.54 6.44 14.26
N VAL A 96 -2.36 6.50 13.62
CA VAL A 96 -1.38 7.59 13.82
C VAL A 96 -1.98 8.94 13.42
N LEU A 97 -2.66 9.02 12.27
CA LEU A 97 -3.27 10.26 11.79
C LEU A 97 -4.44 10.72 12.68
N VAL A 98 -5.27 9.79 13.16
CA VAL A 98 -6.37 10.08 14.08
C VAL A 98 -5.83 10.57 15.43
N PHE A 99 -4.80 9.92 15.96
CA PHE A 99 -4.13 10.35 17.17
C PHE A 99 -3.54 11.76 17.04
N ALA A 100 -2.86 12.03 15.92
CA ALA A 100 -2.31 13.35 15.63
C ALA A 100 -3.42 14.43 15.49
N ALA A 101 -4.54 14.09 14.86
CA ALA A 101 -5.70 14.99 14.79
C ALA A 101 -6.28 15.29 16.18
N PHE A 102 -6.33 14.29 17.05
CA PHE A 102 -6.77 14.47 18.43
C PHE A 102 -5.83 15.40 19.21
N VAL A 103 -4.52 15.18 19.14
CA VAL A 103 -3.51 16.04 19.80
C VAL A 103 -3.57 17.47 19.28
N ALA A 104 -3.63 17.66 17.96
CA ALA A 104 -3.77 18.99 17.35
C ALA A 104 -5.10 19.67 17.77
N GLY A 105 -6.19 18.92 17.79
CA GLY A 105 -7.49 19.42 18.26
C GLY A 105 -7.50 19.84 19.72
N THR A 106 -6.87 19.06 20.61
CA THR A 106 -6.74 19.42 22.04
C THR A 106 -5.88 20.66 22.24
N LYS A 107 -4.81 20.84 21.45
CA LYS A 107 -3.95 22.03 21.49
C LYS A 107 -4.73 23.28 21.08
N ILE A 108 -5.52 23.20 20.01
CA ILE A 108 -6.40 24.29 19.57
C ILE A 108 -7.47 24.59 20.62
N TRP A 109 -8.11 23.58 21.18
CA TRP A 109 -9.10 23.75 22.24
C TRP A 109 -8.50 24.45 23.47
N THR A 110 -7.32 24.01 23.92
CA THR A 110 -6.61 24.61 25.08
C THR A 110 -6.34 26.09 24.83
N PHE A 111 -5.90 26.44 23.62
CA PHE A 111 -5.66 27.85 23.24
C PHE A 111 -6.93 28.70 23.35
N PHE A 112 -8.05 28.25 22.78
CA PHE A 112 -9.30 29.00 22.81
C PHE A 112 -9.97 29.03 24.20
N SER A 113 -9.63 28.06 25.07
CA SER A 113 -10.05 28.03 26.47
C SER A 113 -9.19 28.90 27.39
N GLY A 114 -8.23 29.67 26.85
CA GLY A 114 -7.34 30.53 27.64
C GLY A 114 -6.20 29.80 28.35
N GLY A 115 -5.96 28.53 28.00
CA GLY A 115 -4.82 27.75 28.49
C GLY A 115 -3.51 28.12 27.80
N SER A 116 -2.38 27.78 28.44
CA SER A 116 -1.06 27.98 27.84
C SER A 116 -0.72 26.89 26.85
N VAL A 117 -0.29 27.27 25.67
CA VAL A 117 0.23 26.38 24.61
C VAL A 117 1.76 26.50 24.59
N PRO A 118 2.52 25.39 24.56
CA PRO A 118 3.98 25.44 24.47
C PRO A 118 4.44 26.17 23.21
N GLU A 119 5.41 27.07 23.37
CA GLU A 119 6.02 27.78 22.25
C GLU A 119 6.88 26.85 21.40
N LEU A 120 6.84 27.06 20.08
CA LEU A 120 7.63 26.31 19.11
C LEU A 120 9.08 26.80 19.09
N VAL A 121 10.02 25.86 18.97
CA VAL A 121 11.43 26.15 18.76
C VAL A 121 11.77 25.89 17.30
N PHE A 122 11.95 26.95 16.50
CA PHE A 122 12.08 26.86 15.05
C PHE A 122 13.44 26.36 14.55
N GLY A 123 14.51 26.52 15.32
CA GLY A 123 15.87 26.09 14.93
C GLY A 123 15.95 24.60 14.55
N PRO A 124 15.50 23.66 15.42
CA PRO A 124 15.47 22.24 15.10
C PRO A 124 14.58 21.91 13.88
N ILE A 125 13.46 22.62 13.70
CA ILE A 125 12.56 22.44 12.56
C ILE A 125 13.26 22.79 11.24
N ALA A 126 13.98 23.91 11.21
CA ALA A 126 14.72 24.35 10.02
C ALA A 126 15.78 23.32 9.61
N LEU A 127 16.58 22.86 10.58
CA LEU A 127 17.60 21.84 10.34
C LEU A 127 16.97 20.53 9.83
N TYR A 128 15.91 20.08 10.48
CA TYR A 128 15.19 18.88 10.09
C TYR A 128 14.65 18.99 8.66
N ALA A 129 13.95 20.07 8.32
CA ALA A 129 13.36 20.27 7.00
C ALA A 129 14.41 20.19 5.89
N VAL A 130 15.57 20.86 6.07
CA VAL A 130 16.67 20.80 5.08
C VAL A 130 17.21 19.38 4.93
N VAL A 131 17.47 18.69 6.05
CA VAL A 131 18.02 17.32 6.04
C VAL A 131 17.05 16.35 5.39
N ILE A 132 15.76 16.40 5.75
CA ILE A 132 14.76 15.46 5.22
C ILE A 132 14.51 15.68 3.73
N VAL A 133 14.38 16.92 3.30
CA VAL A 133 14.23 17.25 1.87
C VAL A 133 15.45 16.75 1.08
N ALA A 134 16.66 16.92 1.59
CA ALA A 134 17.87 16.41 0.95
C ALA A 134 17.87 14.87 0.86
N ILE A 135 17.44 14.17 1.92
CA ILE A 135 17.31 12.70 1.95
C ILE A 135 16.25 12.24 0.94
N CYS A 136 15.07 12.84 0.93
CA CYS A 136 14.00 12.50 0.01
C CYS A 136 14.42 12.71 -1.46
N LEU A 137 15.08 13.80 -1.79
CA LEU A 137 15.63 14.04 -3.12
C LEU A 137 16.72 13.02 -3.48
N GLY A 138 17.62 12.72 -2.53
CA GLY A 138 18.65 11.69 -2.68
C GLY A 138 18.04 10.31 -2.96
N LEU A 139 17.00 9.93 -2.23
CA LEU A 139 16.26 8.69 -2.45
C LEU A 139 15.54 8.68 -3.80
N ALA A 140 14.84 9.75 -4.15
CA ALA A 140 14.15 9.87 -5.43
C ALA A 140 15.13 9.69 -6.61
N LEU A 141 16.29 10.35 -6.54
CA LEU A 141 17.34 10.22 -7.54
C LEU A 141 17.95 8.81 -7.57
N ASN A 142 18.18 8.19 -6.39
CA ASN A 142 18.71 6.83 -6.31
C ASN A 142 17.74 5.83 -6.92
N TYR A 143 16.46 5.89 -6.56
CA TYR A 143 15.42 5.02 -7.14
C TYR A 143 15.24 5.25 -8.63
N TYR A 144 15.26 6.49 -9.08
CA TYR A 144 15.16 6.80 -10.51
C TYR A 144 16.38 6.27 -11.32
N ARG A 145 17.59 6.43 -10.77
CA ARG A 145 18.81 5.87 -11.40
C ARG A 145 18.76 4.33 -11.42
N ALA A 146 18.35 3.70 -10.34
CA ALA A 146 18.16 2.25 -10.29
C ALA A 146 17.09 1.78 -11.29
N TYR A 147 15.95 2.49 -11.39
CA TYR A 147 14.92 2.23 -12.41
C TYR A 147 15.46 2.31 -13.82
N ARG A 148 16.28 3.30 -14.13
CA ARG A 148 16.94 3.39 -15.45
C ARG A 148 17.91 2.24 -15.71
N ARG A 149 18.70 1.84 -14.69
CA ARG A 149 19.65 0.71 -14.78
C ARG A 149 18.96 -0.64 -14.98
N THR A 150 17.76 -0.81 -14.51
CA THR A 150 16.94 -2.02 -14.74
C THR A 150 16.17 -1.98 -16.07
N GLY A 151 16.57 -1.10 -17.01
CA GLY A 151 15.93 -0.98 -18.31
C GLY A 151 14.48 -0.49 -18.23
N LYS A 152 14.11 0.26 -17.18
CA LYS A 152 12.76 0.79 -16.90
C LYS A 152 11.70 -0.30 -16.68
N ARG A 153 12.11 -1.50 -16.29
CA ARG A 153 11.20 -2.65 -16.11
C ARG A 153 10.66 -2.81 -14.68
N SER A 154 11.32 -2.22 -13.67
CA SER A 154 10.88 -2.32 -12.27
C SER A 154 9.81 -1.28 -11.96
N SER A 155 8.55 -1.73 -11.83
CA SER A 155 7.44 -0.90 -11.38
C SER A 155 7.64 -0.43 -9.94
N ILE A 156 8.27 -1.24 -9.09
CA ILE A 156 8.56 -0.92 -7.69
C ILE A 156 9.45 0.31 -7.60
N LEU A 157 10.61 0.31 -8.30
CA LEU A 157 11.54 1.45 -8.28
C LEU A 157 10.90 2.73 -8.82
N LYS A 158 10.01 2.62 -9.82
CA LYS A 158 9.25 3.76 -10.35
C LYS A 158 8.30 4.33 -9.31
N MET A 159 7.60 3.46 -8.57
CA MET A 159 6.67 3.86 -7.52
C MET A 159 7.41 4.49 -6.34
N GLU A 160 8.49 3.86 -5.86
CA GLU A 160 9.32 4.38 -4.77
C GLU A 160 9.96 5.73 -5.11
N SER A 161 10.42 5.91 -6.35
CA SER A 161 10.94 7.21 -6.79
C SER A 161 9.88 8.31 -6.72
N ARG A 162 8.65 8.02 -7.13
CA ARG A 162 7.53 8.98 -7.04
C ARG A 162 7.12 9.24 -5.60
N ALA A 163 7.05 8.20 -4.77
CA ALA A 163 6.73 8.33 -3.35
C ALA A 163 7.75 9.24 -2.66
N ALA A 164 9.05 9.03 -2.89
CA ALA A 164 10.10 9.86 -2.31
C ALA A 164 10.03 11.34 -2.76
N VAL A 165 9.60 11.62 -3.99
CA VAL A 165 9.34 13.00 -4.45
C VAL A 165 8.16 13.62 -3.71
N ILE A 166 7.07 12.85 -3.54
CA ILE A 166 5.86 13.32 -2.85
C ILE A 166 6.19 13.59 -1.37
N ASP A 167 6.88 12.65 -0.71
CA ASP A 167 7.31 12.81 0.68
C ASP A 167 8.20 14.03 0.87
N GLY A 168 9.16 14.23 -0.04
CA GLY A 168 10.02 15.43 -0.05
C GLY A 168 9.25 16.73 -0.26
N ALA A 169 8.24 16.73 -1.13
CA ALA A 169 7.38 17.90 -1.36
C ALA A 169 6.50 18.21 -0.14
N LEU A 170 5.97 17.19 0.54
CA LEU A 170 5.19 17.34 1.77
C LEU A 170 6.05 17.87 2.90
N SER A 171 7.26 17.30 3.10
CA SER A 171 8.22 17.77 4.13
C SER A 171 8.70 19.19 3.86
N LEU A 172 8.92 19.55 2.59
CA LEU A 172 9.26 20.92 2.21
C LEU A 172 8.09 21.89 2.50
N GLY A 173 6.88 21.51 2.12
CA GLY A 173 5.67 22.32 2.33
C GLY A 173 5.37 22.52 3.81
N SER A 174 5.41 21.47 4.62
CA SER A 174 5.20 21.55 6.07
C SER A 174 6.32 22.33 6.77
N GLY A 175 7.58 22.09 6.41
CA GLY A 175 8.71 22.83 6.94
C GLY A 175 8.65 24.33 6.60
N ALA A 176 8.34 24.65 5.34
CA ALA A 176 8.17 26.04 4.91
C ALA A 176 7.01 26.73 5.64
N ALA A 177 5.86 26.03 5.79
CA ALA A 177 4.71 26.54 6.53
C ALA A 177 5.06 26.81 8.00
N LEU A 178 5.75 25.89 8.69
CA LEU A 178 6.18 26.06 10.08
C LEU A 178 7.18 27.22 10.21
N LEU A 179 8.16 27.32 9.32
CA LEU A 179 9.16 28.39 9.34
C LEU A 179 8.59 29.76 8.93
N SER A 180 7.41 29.80 8.35
CA SER A 180 6.71 31.05 8.04
C SER A 180 5.97 31.61 9.25
N LEU A 181 5.67 30.81 10.29
CA LEU A 181 4.90 31.25 11.46
C LEU A 181 5.49 32.49 12.18
N PRO A 182 6.81 32.61 12.42
CA PRO A 182 7.38 33.80 13.07
C PRO A 182 7.11 35.10 12.30
N PHE A 183 7.02 35.03 10.97
CA PHE A 183 6.73 36.21 10.14
C PHE A 183 5.29 36.71 10.28
N LEU A 184 4.40 35.90 10.86
CA LEU A 184 3.01 36.28 11.12
C LEU A 184 2.82 36.99 12.45
N GLU A 185 3.81 36.99 13.37
CA GLU A 185 3.72 37.61 14.69
C GLU A 185 3.39 39.12 14.65
N GLY A 186 3.84 39.81 13.61
CA GLY A 186 3.55 41.24 13.38
C GLY A 186 2.25 41.52 12.62
N THR A 187 1.45 40.50 12.32
CA THR A 187 0.21 40.62 11.51
C THR A 187 -1.05 40.36 12.34
N VAL A 188 -2.21 40.51 11.72
CA VAL A 188 -3.51 40.14 12.31
C VAL A 188 -3.58 38.67 12.74
N LEU A 189 -2.75 37.81 12.16
CA LEU A 189 -2.64 36.38 12.50
C LEU A 189 -1.66 36.10 13.65
N GLY A 190 -0.93 37.08 14.14
CA GLY A 190 0.02 36.95 15.23
C GLY A 190 -0.52 36.22 16.47
N PRO A 191 -1.71 36.53 16.97
CA PRO A 191 -2.31 35.83 18.11
C PRO A 191 -2.49 34.32 17.91
N TYR A 192 -2.56 33.84 16.66
CA TYR A 192 -2.78 32.41 16.31
C TYR A 192 -1.48 31.64 16.05
N VAL A 193 -0.33 32.28 16.06
CA VAL A 193 0.99 31.64 15.85
C VAL A 193 1.20 30.42 16.79
N PRO A 194 0.81 30.47 18.09
CA PRO A 194 1.01 29.33 18.98
C PRO A 194 0.29 28.04 18.55
N ILE A 195 -0.82 28.17 17.82
CA ILE A 195 -1.58 27.00 17.30
C ILE A 195 -1.27 26.70 15.83
N GLY A 196 -0.36 27.45 15.21
CA GLY A 196 -0.02 27.31 13.79
C GLY A 196 0.45 25.91 13.44
N ASP A 197 1.26 25.28 14.29
CA ASP A 197 1.69 23.88 14.13
C ASP A 197 0.49 22.90 14.10
N ALA A 198 -0.44 23.04 15.05
CA ALA A 198 -1.63 22.20 15.11
C ALA A 198 -2.51 22.36 13.86
N VAL A 199 -2.66 23.58 13.35
CA VAL A 199 -3.40 23.82 12.10
C VAL A 199 -2.70 23.18 10.90
N ILE A 200 -1.39 23.31 10.81
CA ILE A 200 -0.59 22.66 9.75
C ILE A 200 -0.75 21.15 9.82
N VAL A 201 -0.71 20.54 11.01
CA VAL A 201 -0.94 19.09 11.21
C VAL A 201 -2.30 18.69 10.67
N LEU A 202 -3.38 19.41 11.00
CA LEU A 202 -4.72 19.08 10.50
C LEU A 202 -4.83 19.19 8.97
N VAL A 203 -4.21 20.20 8.37
CA VAL A 203 -4.17 20.34 6.90
C VAL A 203 -3.41 19.18 6.26
N LEU A 204 -2.26 18.79 6.82
CA LEU A 204 -1.49 17.63 6.35
C LEU A 204 -2.28 16.34 6.48
N ILE A 205 -2.97 16.11 7.60
CA ILE A 205 -3.82 14.94 7.79
C ILE A 205 -4.90 14.88 6.71
N LEU A 206 -5.61 15.99 6.46
CA LEU A 206 -6.63 16.05 5.42
C LEU A 206 -6.08 15.75 4.02
N ALA A 207 -4.84 16.14 3.74
CA ALA A 207 -4.19 15.84 2.47
C ALA A 207 -3.79 14.35 2.32
N ILE A 208 -3.38 13.71 3.41
CA ILE A 208 -2.73 12.38 3.36
C ILE A 208 -3.71 11.24 3.67
N ILE A 209 -4.75 11.45 4.50
CA ILE A 209 -5.59 10.38 5.07
C ILE A 209 -6.33 9.54 4.02
N TRP A 210 -6.60 10.09 2.87
CA TRP A 210 -7.38 9.44 1.82
C TRP A 210 -6.70 8.18 1.27
N GLN A 211 -5.37 8.20 1.18
CA GLN A 211 -4.60 7.07 0.67
C GLN A 211 -4.67 5.84 1.59
N PRO A 212 -4.31 5.92 2.90
CA PRO A 212 -4.44 4.78 3.79
C PRO A 212 -5.90 4.32 3.98
N LEU A 213 -6.86 5.25 3.95
CA LEU A 213 -8.29 4.90 4.07
C LEU A 213 -8.78 4.13 2.84
N ALA A 214 -8.42 4.55 1.64
CA ALA A 214 -8.75 3.83 0.41
C ALA A 214 -8.09 2.44 0.38
N THR A 215 -6.80 2.37 0.76
CA THR A 215 -6.06 1.11 0.83
C THR A 215 -6.70 0.16 1.85
N PHE A 216 -7.02 0.64 3.05
CA PHE A 216 -7.69 -0.16 4.09
C PHE A 216 -9.03 -0.72 3.61
N ARG A 217 -9.86 0.11 2.99
CA ARG A 217 -11.17 -0.32 2.45
C ARG A 217 -11.01 -1.42 1.39
N THR A 218 -10.07 -1.24 0.48
CA THR A 218 -9.84 -2.20 -0.61
C THR A 218 -9.34 -3.52 -0.07
N THR A 219 -8.31 -3.50 0.78
CA THR A 219 -7.72 -4.73 1.32
C THR A 219 -8.63 -5.43 2.34
N LEU A 220 -9.44 -4.67 3.07
CA LEU A 220 -10.47 -5.25 3.94
C LEU A 220 -11.56 -5.95 3.11
N ALA A 221 -11.94 -5.39 1.96
CA ALA A 221 -12.87 -6.02 1.03
C ALA A 221 -12.29 -7.32 0.45
N ASP A 222 -11.00 -7.33 0.09
CA ASP A 222 -10.30 -8.53 -0.36
C ASP A 222 -10.30 -9.62 0.73
N LEU A 223 -10.02 -9.26 1.99
CA LEU A 223 -10.06 -10.18 3.14
C LEU A 223 -11.47 -10.70 3.46
N ALA A 224 -12.48 -9.85 3.25
CA ALA A 224 -13.89 -10.23 3.42
C ALA A 224 -14.42 -11.13 2.30
N GLY A 225 -13.60 -11.47 1.30
CA GLY A 225 -14.00 -12.30 0.19
C GLY A 225 -14.92 -11.63 -0.82
N ILE A 226 -14.89 -10.29 -0.88
CA ILE A 226 -15.66 -9.55 -1.87
C ILE A 226 -15.06 -9.80 -3.25
N SER A 227 -15.94 -10.00 -4.23
CA SER A 227 -15.55 -10.28 -5.61
C SER A 227 -14.59 -9.23 -6.15
N ALA A 228 -13.62 -9.66 -6.94
CA ALA A 228 -12.70 -8.80 -7.67
C ALA A 228 -13.45 -7.70 -8.47
N PRO A 229 -12.79 -6.57 -8.80
CA PRO A 229 -13.40 -5.50 -9.57
C PRO A 229 -14.11 -6.01 -10.82
N SER A 230 -15.25 -5.41 -11.15
CA SER A 230 -16.12 -5.87 -12.25
C SER A 230 -15.41 -6.08 -13.59
N GLY A 231 -14.38 -5.26 -13.87
CA GLY A 231 -13.53 -5.41 -15.07
C GLY A 231 -12.71 -6.69 -15.07
N THR A 232 -12.11 -7.06 -13.92
CA THR A 232 -11.33 -8.30 -13.75
C THR A 232 -12.25 -9.52 -13.82
N HIS A 233 -13.37 -9.47 -13.09
CA HIS A 233 -14.38 -10.52 -13.12
C HIS A 233 -14.89 -10.77 -14.55
N ALA A 234 -15.23 -9.71 -15.30
CA ALA A 234 -15.72 -9.83 -16.67
C ALA A 234 -14.68 -10.44 -17.61
N LYS A 235 -13.39 -10.10 -17.46
CA LYS A 235 -12.30 -10.70 -18.25
C LYS A 235 -12.13 -12.18 -17.94
N ALA A 236 -12.17 -12.58 -16.67
CA ALA A 236 -12.06 -13.96 -16.24
C ALA A 236 -13.26 -14.80 -16.73
N ALA A 237 -14.48 -14.29 -16.56
CA ALA A 237 -15.69 -14.97 -17.01
C ALA A 237 -15.73 -15.14 -18.53
N ARG A 238 -15.24 -14.16 -19.30
CA ARG A 238 -15.12 -14.29 -20.77
C ARG A 238 -14.11 -15.36 -21.13
N ALA A 239 -12.92 -15.35 -20.52
CA ALA A 239 -11.89 -16.36 -20.78
C ALA A 239 -12.42 -17.77 -20.48
N ALA A 240 -13.10 -17.96 -19.34
CA ALA A 240 -13.69 -19.25 -18.98
C ALA A 240 -14.77 -19.70 -19.96
N ARG A 241 -15.62 -18.78 -20.41
CA ARG A 241 -16.68 -19.08 -21.40
C ARG A 241 -16.09 -19.45 -22.76
N ASP A 242 -15.04 -18.76 -23.20
CA ASP A 242 -14.38 -19.02 -24.47
C ASP A 242 -13.78 -20.45 -24.47
N VAL A 243 -13.01 -20.80 -23.41
CA VAL A 243 -12.40 -22.13 -23.29
C VAL A 243 -13.47 -23.24 -23.12
N ALA A 244 -14.52 -22.97 -22.35
CA ALA A 244 -15.62 -23.93 -22.19
C ALA A 244 -16.29 -24.24 -23.54
N ARG A 245 -16.54 -23.21 -24.35
CA ARG A 245 -17.09 -23.35 -25.69
C ARG A 245 -16.18 -24.18 -26.62
N GLU A 246 -14.86 -23.92 -26.58
CA GLU A 246 -13.88 -24.66 -27.38
C GLU A 246 -13.81 -26.13 -27.03
N LYS A 247 -14.14 -26.51 -25.78
CA LYS A 247 -14.17 -27.89 -25.29
C LYS A 247 -15.57 -28.54 -25.32
N GLY A 248 -16.58 -27.80 -25.74
CA GLY A 248 -17.99 -28.32 -25.76
C GLY A 248 -18.62 -28.36 -24.37
N TYR A 249 -18.13 -27.60 -23.40
CA TYR A 249 -18.64 -27.54 -22.03
C TYR A 249 -19.59 -26.36 -21.86
N LYS A 250 -20.60 -26.54 -21.04
CA LYS A 250 -21.53 -25.49 -20.67
C LYS A 250 -20.95 -24.70 -19.49
N PHE A 251 -20.72 -23.43 -19.70
CA PHE A 251 -20.25 -22.51 -18.65
C PHE A 251 -21.43 -22.02 -17.81
N HIS A 252 -21.38 -22.22 -16.51
CA HIS A 252 -22.34 -21.67 -15.55
C HIS A 252 -21.94 -20.34 -15.03
N ARG A 253 -20.83 -20.27 -14.27
CA ARG A 253 -20.31 -19.02 -13.70
C ARG A 253 -18.84 -19.10 -13.38
N ALA A 254 -18.24 -17.94 -13.12
CA ALA A 254 -16.93 -17.83 -12.50
C ALA A 254 -17.06 -17.00 -11.20
N ALA A 255 -16.44 -17.44 -10.13
CA ALA A 255 -16.21 -16.63 -8.95
C ALA A 255 -14.76 -16.16 -8.98
N VAL A 256 -14.53 -14.88 -8.80
CA VAL A 256 -13.20 -14.28 -8.88
C VAL A 256 -12.95 -13.47 -7.61
N LEU A 257 -11.92 -13.84 -6.86
CA LEU A 257 -11.48 -13.16 -5.66
C LEU A 257 -10.07 -12.60 -5.91
N GLN A 258 -9.79 -11.42 -5.41
CA GLN A 258 -8.45 -10.84 -5.43
C GLN A 258 -7.79 -11.07 -4.07
N ALA A 259 -6.57 -11.61 -4.09
CA ALA A 259 -5.72 -11.82 -2.92
C ALA A 259 -4.36 -11.17 -3.18
N GLY A 260 -4.26 -9.85 -2.94
CA GLY A 260 -3.08 -9.06 -3.26
C GLY A 260 -2.77 -9.06 -4.75
N ARG A 261 -1.65 -9.69 -5.14
CA ARG A 261 -1.24 -9.83 -6.55
C ARG A 261 -1.83 -11.05 -7.25
N MET A 262 -2.41 -11.98 -6.50
CA MET A 262 -3.01 -13.21 -7.03
C MET A 262 -4.50 -13.04 -7.24
N HIS A 263 -5.01 -13.69 -8.28
CA HIS A 263 -6.44 -13.86 -8.49
C HIS A 263 -6.83 -15.31 -8.22
N TRP A 264 -7.83 -15.49 -7.38
CA TRP A 264 -8.43 -16.79 -7.15
C TRP A 264 -9.68 -16.90 -8.00
N VAL A 265 -9.68 -17.86 -8.92
CA VAL A 265 -10.77 -18.07 -9.87
C VAL A 265 -11.33 -19.47 -9.66
N VAL A 266 -12.61 -19.55 -9.40
CA VAL A 266 -13.35 -20.81 -9.36
C VAL A 266 -14.35 -20.80 -10.52
N VAL A 267 -14.24 -21.77 -11.41
CA VAL A 267 -15.11 -21.88 -12.57
C VAL A 267 -16.04 -23.08 -12.42
N TYR A 268 -17.32 -22.84 -12.57
CA TYR A 268 -18.38 -23.86 -12.55
C TYR A 268 -18.80 -24.16 -13.98
N LEU A 269 -18.70 -25.43 -14.36
CA LEU A 269 -19.04 -25.89 -15.71
C LEU A 269 -19.69 -27.25 -15.69
N ASP A 270 -20.50 -27.52 -16.73
CA ASP A 270 -21.15 -28.78 -16.99
C ASP A 270 -20.62 -29.33 -18.33
N PRO A 271 -19.96 -30.48 -18.33
CA PRO A 271 -19.53 -31.12 -19.58
C PRO A 271 -20.66 -31.79 -20.35
N GLU A 272 -21.89 -31.86 -19.78
CA GLU A 272 -23.07 -32.51 -20.35
C GLU A 272 -22.90 -34.01 -20.64
N GLN A 273 -21.67 -34.51 -20.50
CA GLN A 273 -21.31 -35.93 -20.70
C GLN A 273 -20.27 -36.32 -19.63
N PRO A 274 -20.13 -37.62 -19.33
CA PRO A 274 -19.10 -38.12 -18.44
C PRO A 274 -17.71 -37.71 -18.96
N VAL A 275 -16.91 -37.03 -18.11
CA VAL A 275 -15.55 -36.61 -18.42
C VAL A 275 -14.53 -37.36 -17.60
N ARG A 276 -13.36 -37.54 -18.15
CA ARG A 276 -12.20 -38.10 -17.47
C ARG A 276 -11.43 -36.97 -16.73
N ALA A 277 -10.70 -37.31 -15.68
CA ALA A 277 -9.92 -36.35 -14.91
C ALA A 277 -8.84 -35.63 -15.75
N ASP A 278 -8.22 -36.33 -16.70
CA ASP A 278 -7.25 -35.79 -17.63
C ASP A 278 -7.84 -34.70 -18.58
N GLU A 279 -9.11 -34.83 -18.94
CA GLU A 279 -9.82 -33.83 -19.75
C GLU A 279 -10.11 -32.55 -18.94
N VAL A 280 -10.46 -32.71 -17.66
CA VAL A 280 -10.66 -31.59 -16.74
C VAL A 280 -9.33 -30.88 -16.47
N ASP A 281 -8.21 -31.63 -16.29
CA ASP A 281 -6.87 -31.05 -16.12
C ASP A 281 -6.43 -30.29 -17.39
N ALA A 282 -6.68 -30.86 -18.60
CA ALA A 282 -6.39 -30.18 -19.85
C ALA A 282 -7.22 -28.88 -20.03
N PHE A 283 -8.46 -28.86 -19.57
CA PHE A 283 -9.30 -27.66 -19.55
C PHE A 283 -8.69 -26.62 -18.57
N ARG A 284 -8.35 -27.06 -17.34
CA ARG A 284 -7.76 -26.19 -16.32
C ARG A 284 -6.48 -25.53 -16.81
N ASP A 285 -5.57 -26.30 -17.43
CA ASP A 285 -4.28 -25.80 -17.90
C ASP A 285 -4.45 -24.78 -19.05
N ALA A 286 -5.34 -25.05 -20.00
CA ALA A 286 -5.67 -24.14 -21.09
C ALA A 286 -6.28 -22.83 -20.58
N LEU A 287 -7.18 -22.92 -19.59
CA LEU A 287 -7.81 -21.75 -18.99
C LEU A 287 -6.82 -20.96 -18.13
N ALA A 288 -5.97 -21.64 -17.35
CA ALA A 288 -4.95 -21.01 -16.51
C ALA A 288 -4.01 -20.13 -17.34
N ALA A 289 -3.49 -20.65 -18.46
CA ALA A 289 -2.62 -19.90 -19.37
C ALA A 289 -3.34 -18.64 -19.92
N ARG A 290 -4.62 -18.76 -20.28
CA ARG A 290 -5.41 -17.64 -20.82
C ARG A 290 -5.77 -16.59 -19.77
N LEU A 291 -5.99 -17.02 -18.51
CA LEU A 291 -6.23 -16.11 -17.39
C LEU A 291 -4.98 -15.35 -17.01
N GLU A 292 -3.83 -16.02 -16.95
CA GLU A 292 -2.55 -15.38 -16.62
C GLU A 292 -2.19 -14.26 -17.61
N ASP A 293 -2.47 -14.45 -18.89
CA ASP A 293 -2.30 -13.41 -19.93
C ASP A 293 -3.28 -12.23 -19.76
N ARG A 294 -4.53 -12.47 -19.37
CA ARG A 294 -5.59 -11.45 -19.33
C ARG A 294 -5.71 -10.69 -18.02
N ILE A 295 -5.43 -11.33 -16.90
CA ILE A 295 -5.65 -10.77 -15.55
C ILE A 295 -4.42 -10.89 -14.63
N GLY A 296 -3.35 -11.58 -15.07
CA GLY A 296 -2.12 -11.80 -14.30
C GLY A 296 -2.14 -13.10 -13.48
N PRO A 297 -1.26 -13.22 -12.47
CA PRO A 297 -1.08 -14.45 -11.70
C PRO A 297 -2.41 -14.96 -11.15
N THR A 298 -2.72 -16.23 -11.42
CA THR A 298 -4.04 -16.82 -11.12
C THR A 298 -3.89 -18.19 -10.49
N ARG A 299 -4.66 -18.47 -9.44
CA ARG A 299 -4.99 -19.82 -8.98
C ARG A 299 -6.37 -20.18 -9.49
N LEU A 300 -6.46 -21.30 -10.18
CA LEU A 300 -7.69 -21.75 -10.83
C LEU A 300 -8.15 -23.08 -10.24
N GLU A 301 -9.41 -23.10 -9.82
CA GLU A 301 -10.13 -24.31 -9.48
C GLU A 301 -11.29 -24.50 -10.45
N VAL A 302 -11.52 -25.75 -10.84
CA VAL A 302 -12.59 -26.13 -11.76
C VAL A 302 -13.57 -27.04 -11.03
N VAL A 303 -14.81 -26.60 -10.97
CA VAL A 303 -15.90 -27.37 -10.36
C VAL A 303 -16.79 -27.88 -11.47
N VAL A 304 -16.81 -29.21 -11.61
CA VAL A 304 -17.70 -29.91 -12.55
C VAL A 304 -19.04 -30.14 -11.86
N THR A 305 -20.10 -29.56 -12.38
CA THR A 305 -21.45 -29.61 -11.78
C THR A 305 -22.52 -29.32 -12.84
N ALA A 306 -23.67 -29.97 -12.71
CA ALA A 306 -24.84 -29.71 -13.56
C ALA A 306 -25.64 -28.45 -13.13
N SER A 307 -25.22 -27.78 -12.02
CA SER A 307 -25.87 -26.58 -11.49
C SER A 307 -24.91 -25.39 -11.44
N ASP A 308 -25.44 -24.19 -11.25
CA ASP A 308 -24.66 -22.99 -11.09
C ASP A 308 -23.85 -22.92 -9.77
N GLY A 309 -23.99 -23.92 -8.90
CA GLY A 309 -23.30 -24.00 -7.61
C GLY A 309 -23.77 -22.97 -6.59
N LEU A 310 -24.86 -22.25 -6.86
CA LEU A 310 -25.50 -21.38 -5.86
C LEU A 310 -26.41 -22.28 -5.00
N ALA A 311 -26.17 -22.29 -3.69
CA ALA A 311 -27.09 -22.96 -2.78
C ALA A 311 -28.44 -22.23 -2.87
N HIS A 312 -29.46 -22.90 -3.39
CA HIS A 312 -30.81 -22.39 -3.24
C HIS A 312 -31.11 -22.35 -1.73
N PRO A 313 -31.58 -21.21 -1.19
CA PRO A 313 -32.10 -21.21 0.16
C PRO A 313 -33.20 -22.27 0.19
N ARG A 314 -33.03 -23.29 1.02
CA ARG A 314 -34.09 -24.25 1.28
C ARG A 314 -35.27 -23.45 1.86
N SER A 315 -36.31 -23.32 1.05
CA SER A 315 -37.63 -22.81 1.45
C SER A 315 -38.16 -23.56 2.67
#